data_4511dfeb17e4185e89ec7dd1f915563f
#
_entry.id   4511dfeb17e4185e89ec7dd1f915563f
#
_cell.length_a   1.000
_cell.length_b   1.000
_cell.length_c   1.000
_cell.angle_alpha   90.00
_cell.angle_beta   90.00
_cell.angle_gamma   90.00
#
_symmetry.space_group_name_H-M   'P 1'
#
loop_
_entity.id
_entity.type
_entity.pdbx_description
1 polymer ?
#
loop_
_entity_poly.entity_id
_entity_poly.type
_entity_poly.pdbx_seq_one_letter_code
_entity_poly.pdbx_strand_id
1 'polypeptide(L)'
;MSSQAPENTPSTKGLFGLFCLASYLLSLSYGTTFLLALMLGSHGGSESDAGTVISVAMLSTFLAVIFSGHLTDIIGAPRAIAAGGLTLMIACIGFAMTPTYGPALLIFGLILGFGWGVFYTLGPIIVAMIIEPARRVKYFALLSGSMMSGIGTGPLAGRGAVAMGYPVESAFVVAAAASLLGAVVFFLIAPKIRLQQAVLGPVAVCRITTGAAARVIRSKAFFPIVMVGLGGAIFGGLSSFQTSYAALHHLDYSLFFLGFMCAAISCRLLIAGFIVKRDAYLSSCVLTSLMIVSILMFVFSVESPFSYLLAAIILGVGYGLTYSVINGLAANEAPNGLTAQSLLLFSLSYFVGVFGFPLLAGKIIVAYGMPSLLYTILSVSLLNGCIALGRLAWRKVAVAAIA
;
A
#
# COMPACT_ATOMS: atom_id res chain seq x y z
N MET A 1 -29.18 19.35 33.28
CA MET A 1 -27.89 18.87 33.81
C MET A 1 -26.90 18.88 32.68
N SER A 2 -26.09 19.94 32.62
CA SER A 2 -25.01 20.08 31.64
C SER A 2 -23.88 19.12 32.02
N SER A 3 -23.68 18.06 31.25
CA SER A 3 -22.53 17.18 31.39
C SER A 3 -21.29 17.95 30.95
N GLN A 4 -20.53 18.45 31.92
CA GLN A 4 -19.18 18.94 31.69
C GLN A 4 -18.33 17.78 31.17
N ALA A 5 -17.86 17.88 29.93
CA ALA A 5 -16.85 16.98 29.38
C ALA A 5 -15.59 17.10 30.29
N PRO A 6 -14.91 15.99 30.61
CA PRO A 6 -13.70 16.05 31.43
C PRO A 6 -12.62 16.91 30.77
N GLU A 7 -12.10 17.88 31.49
CA GLU A 7 -11.13 18.90 31.08
C GLU A 7 -9.78 18.36 30.50
N ASN A 8 -9.56 17.05 30.46
CA ASN A 8 -8.34 16.39 30.02
C ASN A 8 -8.46 15.52 28.78
N THR A 9 -9.44 15.77 27.89
CA THR A 9 -9.46 15.09 26.58
C THR A 9 -8.35 15.68 25.70
N PRO A 10 -7.31 14.89 25.34
CA PRO A 10 -6.27 15.38 24.44
C PRO A 10 -6.93 15.79 23.13
N SER A 11 -6.56 16.95 22.61
CA SER A 11 -7.06 17.44 21.32
C SER A 11 -6.99 16.30 20.31
N THR A 12 -8.14 15.88 19.75
CA THR A 12 -8.23 14.82 18.73
C THR A 12 -7.25 15.05 17.57
N LYS A 13 -6.94 16.31 17.27
CA LYS A 13 -5.95 16.69 16.26
C LYS A 13 -4.52 16.31 16.64
N GLY A 14 -4.11 16.53 17.89
CA GLY A 14 -2.76 16.17 18.38
C GLY A 14 -2.58 14.65 18.42
N LEU A 15 -3.58 13.91 18.92
CA LEU A 15 -3.57 12.45 18.91
C LEU A 15 -3.46 11.88 17.50
N PHE A 16 -4.25 12.44 16.57
CA PHE A 16 -4.22 11.99 15.16
C PHE A 16 -2.89 12.37 14.47
N GLY A 17 -2.29 13.51 14.80
CA GLY A 17 -0.96 13.87 14.30
C GLY A 17 0.11 12.86 14.70
N LEU A 18 0.13 12.44 15.97
CA LEU A 18 1.04 11.39 16.45
C LEU A 18 0.75 10.03 15.78
N PHE A 19 -0.51 9.69 15.57
CA PHE A 19 -0.91 8.50 14.83
C PHE A 19 -0.38 8.52 13.38
N CYS A 20 -0.49 9.65 12.67
CA CYS A 20 0.05 9.81 11.33
C CYS A 20 1.58 9.74 11.33
N LEU A 21 2.27 10.38 12.28
CA LEU A 21 3.73 10.29 12.41
C LEU A 21 4.18 8.86 12.62
N ALA A 22 3.55 8.12 13.53
CA ALA A 22 3.87 6.73 13.78
C ALA A 22 3.60 5.86 12.53
N SER A 23 2.50 6.12 11.81
CA SER A 23 2.17 5.44 10.55
C SER A 23 3.21 5.71 9.45
N TYR A 24 3.70 6.94 9.33
CA TYR A 24 4.82 7.30 8.46
C TYR A 24 6.08 6.50 8.81
N LEU A 25 6.45 6.48 10.08
CA LEU A 25 7.65 5.79 10.57
C LEU A 25 7.59 4.27 10.30
N LEU A 26 6.46 3.62 10.58
CA LEU A 26 6.30 2.19 10.28
C LEU A 26 6.35 1.90 8.77
N SER A 27 5.86 2.82 7.95
CA SER A 27 5.78 2.62 6.50
C SER A 27 7.14 2.68 5.80
N LEU A 28 8.19 3.24 6.43
CA LEU A 28 9.56 3.19 5.90
C LEU A 28 10.01 1.74 5.70
N SER A 29 9.66 0.83 6.60
CA SER A 29 10.05 -0.58 6.53
C SER A 29 9.58 -1.27 5.23
N TYR A 30 8.36 -0.98 4.80
CA TYR A 30 7.88 -1.48 3.51
C TYR A 30 8.58 -0.75 2.34
N GLY A 31 8.78 0.56 2.44
CA GLY A 31 9.47 1.34 1.41
C GLY A 31 10.89 0.87 1.13
N THR A 32 11.63 0.45 2.17
CA THR A 32 13.01 -0.07 1.99
C THR A 32 13.05 -1.42 1.26
N THR A 33 11.94 -2.18 1.19
CA THR A 33 11.90 -3.43 0.41
C THR A 33 12.14 -3.20 -1.09
N PHE A 34 11.88 -2.00 -1.60
CA PHE A 34 12.19 -1.63 -2.99
C PHE A 34 13.69 -1.50 -3.27
N LEU A 35 14.53 -1.55 -2.24
CA LEU A 35 15.99 -1.60 -2.36
C LEU A 35 16.53 -3.03 -2.35
N LEU A 36 15.68 -4.06 -2.13
CA LEU A 36 16.13 -5.46 -2.04
C LEU A 36 16.84 -5.94 -3.31
N ALA A 37 16.35 -5.56 -4.49
CA ALA A 37 17.02 -5.90 -5.76
C ALA A 37 18.41 -5.28 -5.84
N LEU A 38 18.57 -4.02 -5.42
CA LEU A 38 19.86 -3.33 -5.38
C LEU A 38 20.80 -3.97 -4.35
N MET A 39 20.31 -4.23 -3.14
CA MET A 39 21.09 -4.85 -2.07
C MET A 39 21.55 -6.26 -2.46
N LEU A 40 20.66 -7.10 -2.94
CA LEU A 40 21.01 -8.46 -3.35
C LEU A 40 21.94 -8.48 -4.54
N GLY A 41 21.72 -7.60 -5.54
CA GLY A 41 22.58 -7.47 -6.71
C GLY A 41 24.02 -7.09 -6.35
N SER A 42 24.24 -6.23 -5.34
CA SER A 42 25.58 -5.89 -4.85
C SER A 42 26.30 -7.05 -4.16
N HIS A 43 25.58 -8.10 -3.76
CA HIS A 43 26.10 -9.31 -3.11
C HIS A 43 25.96 -10.57 -3.98
N GLY A 44 25.82 -10.42 -5.30
CA GLY A 44 25.76 -11.52 -6.26
C GLY A 44 24.41 -12.22 -6.38
N GLY A 45 23.35 -11.68 -5.76
CA GLY A 45 21.99 -12.14 -5.93
C GLY A 45 21.31 -11.59 -7.19
N SER A 46 20.13 -12.10 -7.48
CA SER A 46 19.33 -11.76 -8.67
C SER A 46 18.02 -11.05 -8.33
N GLU A 47 17.38 -10.47 -9.34
CA GLU A 47 16.01 -9.93 -9.24
C GLU A 47 14.99 -11.02 -8.86
N SER A 48 15.22 -12.27 -9.27
CA SER A 48 14.38 -13.40 -8.85
C SER A 48 14.44 -13.65 -7.35
N ASP A 49 15.62 -13.47 -6.75
CA ASP A 49 15.82 -13.60 -5.30
C ASP A 49 15.07 -12.49 -4.55
N ALA A 50 15.21 -11.25 -5.02
CA ALA A 50 14.48 -10.11 -4.46
C ALA A 50 12.96 -10.30 -4.55
N GLY A 51 12.47 -10.72 -5.72
CA GLY A 51 11.06 -11.02 -5.95
C GLY A 51 10.55 -12.12 -5.02
N THR A 52 11.36 -13.15 -4.77
CA THR A 52 11.02 -14.25 -3.86
C THR A 52 10.89 -13.76 -2.41
N VAL A 53 11.85 -12.96 -1.91
CA VAL A 53 11.81 -12.39 -0.55
C VAL A 53 10.57 -11.53 -0.35
N ILE A 54 10.25 -10.66 -1.32
CA ILE A 54 9.05 -9.81 -1.26
C ILE A 54 7.78 -10.66 -1.27
N SER A 55 7.76 -11.72 -2.07
CA SER A 55 6.54 -12.54 -2.24
C SER A 55 6.27 -13.46 -1.06
N VAL A 56 7.29 -13.90 -0.35
CA VAL A 56 7.13 -14.67 0.89
C VAL A 56 6.38 -13.84 1.95
N ALA A 57 6.56 -12.51 1.97
CA ALA A 57 5.83 -11.61 2.85
C ALA A 57 4.30 -11.68 2.64
N MET A 58 3.82 -12.06 1.44
CA MET A 58 2.38 -12.23 1.17
C MET A 58 1.73 -13.26 2.08
N LEU A 59 2.40 -14.39 2.31
CA LEU A 59 1.86 -15.49 3.13
C LEU A 59 1.58 -15.03 4.55
N SER A 60 2.54 -14.39 5.18
CA SER A 60 2.40 -13.88 6.54
C SER A 60 1.47 -12.67 6.64
N THR A 61 1.40 -11.83 5.59
CA THR A 61 0.43 -10.74 5.50
C THR A 61 -1.02 -11.29 5.51
N PHE A 62 -1.30 -12.36 4.78
CA PHE A 62 -2.62 -13.02 4.83
C PHE A 62 -2.95 -13.53 6.21
N LEU A 63 -2.00 -14.19 6.87
CA LEU A 63 -2.17 -14.65 8.24
C LEU A 63 -2.44 -13.47 9.17
N ALA A 64 -1.67 -12.38 9.05
CA ALA A 64 -1.85 -11.17 9.85
C ALA A 64 -3.24 -10.55 9.67
N VAL A 65 -3.75 -10.46 8.44
CA VAL A 65 -5.10 -9.95 8.15
C VAL A 65 -6.17 -10.81 8.82
N ILE A 66 -6.06 -12.14 8.72
CA ILE A 66 -7.01 -13.09 9.33
C ILE A 66 -6.97 -12.99 10.86
N PHE A 67 -5.77 -12.93 11.45
CA PHE A 67 -5.58 -12.91 12.90
C PHE A 67 -5.70 -11.52 13.53
N SER A 68 -5.73 -10.45 12.75
CA SER A 68 -5.81 -9.05 13.25
C SER A 68 -7.00 -8.82 14.19
N GLY A 69 -8.14 -9.48 13.91
CA GLY A 69 -9.31 -9.46 14.76
C GLY A 69 -9.05 -10.05 16.15
N HIS A 70 -8.43 -11.22 16.20
CA HIS A 70 -8.08 -11.87 17.48
C HIS A 70 -7.05 -11.06 18.27
N LEU A 71 -6.03 -10.52 17.59
CA LEU A 71 -5.05 -9.63 18.23
C LEU A 71 -5.73 -8.39 18.84
N THR A 72 -6.70 -7.82 18.13
CA THR A 72 -7.45 -6.68 18.62
C THR A 72 -8.28 -7.03 19.86
N ASP A 73 -8.90 -8.20 19.89
CA ASP A 73 -9.69 -8.67 21.03
C ASP A 73 -8.82 -8.88 22.29
N ILE A 74 -7.58 -9.36 22.13
CA ILE A 74 -6.66 -9.69 23.24
C ILE A 74 -5.96 -8.44 23.80
N ILE A 75 -5.30 -7.65 22.93
CA ILE A 75 -4.43 -6.55 23.36
C ILE A 75 -4.91 -5.16 22.92
N GLY A 76 -5.91 -5.11 22.04
CA GLY A 76 -6.44 -3.89 21.41
C GLY A 76 -5.64 -3.45 20.20
N ALA A 77 -6.33 -2.82 19.22
CA ALA A 77 -5.76 -2.44 17.92
C ALA A 77 -4.45 -1.60 18.02
N PRO A 78 -4.33 -0.57 18.86
CA PRO A 78 -3.09 0.22 18.92
C PRO A 78 -1.87 -0.57 19.41
N ARG A 79 -2.07 -1.45 20.41
CA ARG A 79 -0.99 -2.31 20.92
C ARG A 79 -0.63 -3.40 19.93
N ALA A 80 -1.60 -3.93 19.19
CA ALA A 80 -1.35 -4.88 18.10
C ALA A 80 -0.49 -4.25 17.00
N ILE A 81 -0.75 -2.98 16.63
CA ILE A 81 0.11 -2.24 15.69
C ILE A 81 1.50 -2.00 16.29
N ALA A 82 1.60 -1.66 17.59
CA ALA A 82 2.92 -1.51 18.25
C ALA A 82 3.73 -2.82 18.18
N ALA A 83 3.11 -3.97 18.46
CA ALA A 83 3.74 -5.28 18.30
C ALA A 83 4.14 -5.55 16.84
N GLY A 84 3.26 -5.24 15.87
CA GLY A 84 3.59 -5.28 14.45
C GLY A 84 4.78 -4.38 14.08
N GLY A 85 4.89 -3.19 14.69
CA GLY A 85 6.04 -2.30 14.51
C GLY A 85 7.35 -2.90 15.02
N LEU A 86 7.32 -3.67 16.11
CA LEU A 86 8.51 -4.41 16.58
C LEU A 86 8.89 -5.54 15.62
N THR A 87 7.94 -6.24 15.01
CA THR A 87 8.26 -7.23 13.97
C THR A 87 8.84 -6.58 12.73
N LEU A 88 8.36 -5.39 12.32
CA LEU A 88 8.96 -4.60 11.23
C LEU A 88 10.40 -4.18 11.55
N MET A 89 10.67 -3.75 12.78
CA MET A 89 12.04 -3.45 13.25
C MET A 89 12.95 -4.68 13.11
N ILE A 90 12.51 -5.83 13.62
CA ILE A 90 13.28 -7.08 13.56
C ILE A 90 13.56 -7.48 12.10
N ALA A 91 12.56 -7.39 11.23
CA ALA A 91 12.72 -7.69 9.81
C ALA A 91 13.76 -6.77 9.14
N CYS A 92 13.70 -5.47 9.39
CA CYS A 92 14.64 -4.51 8.83
C CYS A 92 16.08 -4.72 9.36
N ILE A 93 16.27 -5.02 10.65
CA ILE A 93 17.57 -5.41 11.19
C ILE A 93 18.06 -6.68 10.49
N GLY A 94 17.18 -7.67 10.34
CA GLY A 94 17.50 -8.92 9.66
C GLY A 94 17.96 -8.69 8.22
N PHE A 95 17.28 -7.86 7.45
CA PHE A 95 17.70 -7.51 6.09
C PHE A 95 19.06 -6.80 6.06
N ALA A 96 19.32 -5.88 7.00
CA ALA A 96 20.60 -5.21 7.08
C ALA A 96 21.77 -6.16 7.42
N MET A 97 21.51 -7.19 8.26
CA MET A 97 22.53 -8.13 8.72
C MET A 97 22.74 -9.34 7.80
N THR A 98 21.80 -9.62 6.90
CA THR A 98 21.83 -10.76 5.98
C THR A 98 21.62 -10.31 4.53
N PRO A 99 22.60 -9.60 3.94
CA PRO A 99 22.42 -9.02 2.61
C PRO A 99 22.48 -10.05 1.46
N THR A 100 22.82 -11.31 1.77
CA THR A 100 22.87 -12.40 0.79
C THR A 100 21.57 -13.23 0.80
N TYR A 101 21.18 -13.71 -0.39
CA TYR A 101 19.99 -14.56 -0.50
C TYR A 101 20.16 -15.89 0.25
N GLY A 102 19.15 -16.26 1.03
CA GLY A 102 19.14 -17.50 1.79
C GLY A 102 17.92 -17.64 2.70
N PRO A 103 17.79 -18.78 3.42
CA PRO A 103 16.63 -19.04 4.28
C PRO A 103 16.37 -17.96 5.35
N ALA A 104 17.43 -17.37 5.91
CA ALA A 104 17.31 -16.30 6.91
C ALA A 104 16.61 -15.07 6.32
N LEU A 105 16.96 -14.68 5.10
CA LEU A 105 16.36 -13.54 4.43
C LEU A 105 14.85 -13.77 4.15
N LEU A 106 14.46 -15.00 3.81
CA LEU A 106 13.06 -15.39 3.63
C LEU A 106 12.27 -15.31 4.94
N ILE A 107 12.88 -15.72 6.06
CA ILE A 107 12.28 -15.59 7.40
C ILE A 107 12.03 -14.12 7.73
N PHE A 108 12.99 -13.22 7.44
CA PHE A 108 12.78 -11.80 7.66
C PHE A 108 11.72 -11.21 6.72
N GLY A 109 11.57 -11.75 5.51
CA GLY A 109 10.44 -11.44 4.62
C GLY A 109 9.08 -11.81 5.24
N LEU A 110 8.96 -13.02 5.84
CA LEU A 110 7.76 -13.41 6.57
C LEU A 110 7.48 -12.50 7.77
N ILE A 111 8.50 -12.16 8.56
CA ILE A 111 8.37 -11.28 9.73
C ILE A 111 7.90 -9.88 9.29
N LEU A 112 8.44 -9.34 8.20
CA LEU A 112 8.01 -8.07 7.62
C LEU A 112 6.55 -8.10 7.18
N GLY A 113 6.16 -9.14 6.43
CA GLY A 113 4.80 -9.29 5.94
C GLY A 113 3.77 -9.37 7.07
N PHE A 114 4.10 -10.07 8.16
CA PHE A 114 3.22 -10.13 9.33
C PHE A 114 3.02 -8.74 9.97
N GLY A 115 4.10 -8.03 10.27
CA GLY A 115 4.02 -6.68 10.87
C GLY A 115 3.29 -5.68 9.98
N TRP A 116 3.59 -5.70 8.68
CA TRP A 116 2.92 -4.85 7.70
C TRP A 116 1.42 -5.17 7.60
N GLY A 117 1.05 -6.44 7.54
CA GLY A 117 -0.34 -6.88 7.49
C GLY A 117 -1.16 -6.43 8.70
N VAL A 118 -0.62 -6.56 9.91
CA VAL A 118 -1.25 -6.06 11.15
C VAL A 118 -1.45 -4.55 11.08
N PHE A 119 -0.40 -3.80 10.76
CA PHE A 119 -0.46 -2.33 10.69
C PHE A 119 -1.44 -1.83 9.62
N TYR A 120 -1.33 -2.36 8.40
CA TYR A 120 -2.16 -1.94 7.27
C TYR A 120 -3.66 -2.22 7.51
N THR A 121 -3.97 -3.35 8.16
CA THR A 121 -5.36 -3.74 8.46
C THR A 121 -5.93 -2.93 9.61
N LEU A 122 -5.18 -2.74 10.69
CA LEU A 122 -5.69 -2.11 11.91
C LEU A 122 -5.62 -0.57 11.87
N GLY A 123 -4.75 0.01 11.05
CA GLY A 123 -4.62 1.47 10.92
C GLY A 123 -5.95 2.17 10.58
N PRO A 124 -6.66 1.79 9.50
CA PRO A 124 -7.99 2.33 9.20
C PRO A 124 -9.03 2.07 10.30
N ILE A 125 -8.95 0.96 11.00
CA ILE A 125 -9.85 0.64 12.12
C ILE A 125 -9.66 1.64 13.25
N ILE A 126 -8.41 2.02 13.57
CA ILE A 126 -8.14 3.07 14.58
C ILE A 126 -8.75 4.41 14.15
N VAL A 127 -8.64 4.79 12.87
CA VAL A 127 -9.30 6.02 12.38
C VAL A 127 -10.81 5.95 12.63
N ALA A 128 -11.44 4.80 12.36
CA ALA A 128 -12.87 4.62 12.60
C ALA A 128 -13.23 4.66 14.10
N MET A 129 -12.29 4.28 14.99
CA MET A 129 -12.48 4.31 16.46
C MET A 129 -12.38 5.71 17.07
N ILE A 130 -11.58 6.61 16.48
CA ILE A 130 -11.27 7.91 17.08
C ILE A 130 -11.88 9.10 16.33
N ILE A 131 -12.45 8.87 15.14
CA ILE A 131 -12.98 9.92 14.27
C ILE A 131 -14.48 9.68 13.99
N GLU A 132 -15.26 10.74 14.14
CA GLU A 132 -16.69 10.76 13.80
C GLU A 132 -16.93 10.38 12.33
N PRO A 133 -18.02 9.65 12.02
CA PRO A 133 -18.31 9.16 10.66
C PRO A 133 -18.25 10.23 9.57
N ALA A 134 -18.81 11.42 9.83
CA ALA A 134 -18.85 12.54 8.87
C ALA A 134 -17.45 13.05 8.45
N ARG A 135 -16.42 12.83 9.27
CA ARG A 135 -15.05 13.33 9.06
C ARG A 135 -14.08 12.25 8.61
N ARG A 136 -14.45 10.96 8.65
CA ARG A 136 -13.56 9.81 8.40
C ARG A 136 -12.87 9.87 7.04
N VAL A 137 -13.55 10.30 5.97
CA VAL A 137 -12.98 10.38 4.62
C VAL A 137 -11.70 11.21 4.60
N LYS A 138 -11.73 12.40 5.23
CA LYS A 138 -10.55 13.28 5.33
C LYS A 138 -9.41 12.61 6.11
N TYR A 139 -9.73 11.95 7.21
CA TYR A 139 -8.72 11.35 8.08
C TYR A 139 -8.14 10.06 7.49
N PHE A 140 -8.92 9.29 6.71
CA PHE A 140 -8.39 8.19 5.91
C PHE A 140 -7.42 8.68 4.82
N ALA A 141 -7.72 9.79 4.16
CA ALA A 141 -6.81 10.40 3.18
C ALA A 141 -5.49 10.85 3.83
N LEU A 142 -5.53 11.46 5.02
CA LEU A 142 -4.35 11.85 5.78
C LEU A 142 -3.52 10.63 6.21
N LEU A 143 -4.15 9.56 6.72
CA LEU A 143 -3.47 8.31 7.04
C LEU A 143 -2.79 7.73 5.79
N SER A 144 -3.52 7.62 4.70
CA SER A 144 -3.00 7.09 3.44
C SER A 144 -1.83 7.93 2.89
N GLY A 145 -1.92 9.27 2.98
CA GLY A 145 -0.84 10.18 2.63
C GLY A 145 0.39 9.98 3.50
N SER A 146 0.21 9.85 4.81
CA SER A 146 1.29 9.58 5.76
C SER A 146 1.99 8.25 5.48
N MET A 147 1.23 7.19 5.24
CA MET A 147 1.79 5.87 4.87
C MET A 147 2.57 5.94 3.55
N MET A 148 2.01 6.58 2.52
CA MET A 148 2.69 6.74 1.22
C MET A 148 3.97 7.57 1.34
N SER A 149 3.98 8.61 2.19
CA SER A 149 5.20 9.38 2.46
C SER A 149 6.30 8.51 3.06
N GLY A 150 5.96 7.64 4.05
CA GLY A 150 6.90 6.69 4.62
C GLY A 150 7.44 5.70 3.59
N ILE A 151 6.56 5.11 2.78
CA ILE A 151 6.94 4.18 1.71
C ILE A 151 7.92 4.85 0.73
N GLY A 152 7.63 6.08 0.29
CA GLY A 152 8.51 6.81 -0.64
C GLY A 152 9.84 7.23 -0.02
N THR A 153 9.88 7.49 1.28
CA THR A 153 11.12 7.86 1.98
C THR A 153 12.11 6.70 2.06
N GLY A 154 11.66 5.44 2.06
CA GLY A 154 12.54 4.27 2.12
C GLY A 154 13.62 4.26 1.02
N PRO A 155 13.27 4.27 -0.27
CA PRO A 155 14.24 4.35 -1.37
C PRO A 155 15.09 5.61 -1.37
N LEU A 156 14.52 6.75 -0.96
CA LEU A 156 15.27 8.02 -0.82
C LEU A 156 16.32 7.93 0.28
N ALA A 157 16.03 7.25 1.40
CA ALA A 157 17.02 7.00 2.45
C ALA A 157 18.17 6.14 1.93
N GLY A 158 17.88 5.11 1.12
CA GLY A 158 18.93 4.31 0.46
C GLY A 158 19.81 5.14 -0.47
N ARG A 159 19.20 5.99 -1.30
CA ARG A 159 19.94 6.90 -2.18
C ARG A 159 20.81 7.87 -1.39
N GLY A 160 20.28 8.42 -0.29
CA GLY A 160 21.01 9.32 0.60
C GLY A 160 22.18 8.61 1.30
N ALA A 161 22.00 7.38 1.77
CA ALA A 161 23.06 6.59 2.39
C ALA A 161 24.21 6.36 1.39
N VAL A 162 23.91 5.90 0.18
CA VAL A 162 24.91 5.68 -0.87
C VAL A 162 25.64 6.98 -1.26
N ALA A 163 24.93 8.10 -1.35
CA ALA A 163 25.53 9.41 -1.63
C ALA A 163 26.50 9.89 -0.53
N MET A 164 26.29 9.44 0.72
CA MET A 164 27.19 9.72 1.85
C MET A 164 28.31 8.68 2.01
N GLY A 165 28.44 7.72 1.09
CA GLY A 165 29.45 6.67 1.12
C GLY A 165 29.10 5.46 2.01
N TYR A 166 27.87 5.37 2.50
CA TYR A 166 27.39 4.20 3.27
C TYR A 166 26.81 3.14 2.33
N PRO A 167 26.83 1.86 2.72
CA PRO A 167 26.20 0.80 1.95
C PRO A 167 24.66 0.94 2.00
N VAL A 168 23.97 0.39 0.99
CA VAL A 168 22.49 0.49 0.87
C VAL A 168 21.75 -0.14 2.05
N GLU A 169 22.35 -1.11 2.72
CA GLU A 169 21.86 -1.78 3.94
C GLU A 169 21.58 -0.79 5.08
N SER A 170 22.28 0.34 5.09
CA SER A 170 22.07 1.42 6.07
C SER A 170 20.63 1.95 6.05
N ALA A 171 19.97 1.90 4.89
CA ALA A 171 18.55 2.28 4.78
C ALA A 171 17.64 1.36 5.61
N PHE A 172 17.95 0.07 5.68
CA PHE A 172 17.19 -0.87 6.50
C PHE A 172 17.42 -0.62 8.01
N VAL A 173 18.63 -0.20 8.41
CA VAL A 173 18.90 0.22 9.79
C VAL A 173 18.08 1.46 10.15
N VAL A 174 18.01 2.45 9.25
CA VAL A 174 17.16 3.65 9.44
C VAL A 174 15.69 3.24 9.55
N ALA A 175 15.22 2.34 8.69
CA ALA A 175 13.84 1.84 8.74
C ALA A 175 13.56 1.05 10.03
N ALA A 176 14.53 0.30 10.54
CA ALA A 176 14.41 -0.41 11.81
C ALA A 176 14.25 0.58 12.98
N ALA A 177 15.11 1.62 13.05
CA ALA A 177 15.00 2.67 14.06
C ALA A 177 13.66 3.42 13.96
N ALA A 178 13.20 3.75 12.75
CA ALA A 178 11.91 4.37 12.51
C ALA A 178 10.76 3.45 12.96
N SER A 179 10.83 2.16 12.66
CA SER A 179 9.81 1.17 13.08
C SER A 179 9.74 1.04 14.60
N LEU A 180 10.88 1.05 15.29
CA LEU A 180 10.92 1.06 16.75
C LEU A 180 10.26 2.33 17.32
N LEU A 181 10.62 3.50 16.79
CA LEU A 181 10.01 4.77 17.23
C LEU A 181 8.50 4.78 16.95
N GLY A 182 8.07 4.32 15.79
CA GLY A 182 6.66 4.17 15.44
C GLY A 182 5.91 3.23 16.41
N ALA A 183 6.51 2.09 16.74
CA ALA A 183 5.97 1.14 17.72
C ALA A 183 5.83 1.76 19.12
N VAL A 184 6.84 2.48 19.58
CA VAL A 184 6.82 3.21 20.87
C VAL A 184 5.70 4.25 20.87
N VAL A 185 5.57 5.05 19.81
CA VAL A 185 4.50 6.05 19.71
C VAL A 185 3.13 5.37 19.74
N PHE A 186 2.90 4.28 18.99
CA PHE A 186 1.63 3.52 19.05
C PHE A 186 1.34 2.99 20.46
N PHE A 187 2.34 2.49 21.15
CA PHE A 187 2.20 2.03 22.53
C PHE A 187 1.80 3.17 23.48
N LEU A 188 2.45 4.34 23.37
CA LEU A 188 2.20 5.50 24.21
C LEU A 188 0.83 6.15 23.95
N ILE A 189 0.33 6.14 22.69
CA ILE A 189 -0.98 6.70 22.38
C ILE A 189 -2.13 5.70 22.61
N ALA A 190 -1.84 4.42 22.86
CA ALA A 190 -2.86 3.38 23.03
C ALA A 190 -3.90 3.70 24.13
N PRO A 191 -3.54 4.20 25.33
CA PRO A 191 -4.54 4.57 26.34
C PRO A 191 -5.47 5.69 25.87
N LYS A 192 -4.93 6.68 25.16
CA LYS A 192 -5.68 7.83 24.64
C LYS A 192 -6.67 7.41 23.54
N ILE A 193 -6.27 6.48 22.66
CA ILE A 193 -7.15 5.90 21.64
C ILE A 193 -8.30 5.13 22.30
N ARG A 194 -8.02 4.33 23.34
CA ARG A 194 -9.06 3.60 24.08
C ARG A 194 -10.08 4.53 24.74
N LEU A 195 -9.59 5.63 25.35
CA LEU A 195 -10.45 6.63 25.95
C LEU A 195 -11.38 7.28 24.91
N GLN A 196 -10.83 7.64 23.74
CA GLN A 196 -11.61 8.23 22.65
C GLN A 196 -12.64 7.24 22.10
N GLN A 197 -12.26 5.96 21.96
CA GLN A 197 -13.16 4.88 21.53
C GLN A 197 -14.34 4.70 22.51
N ALA A 198 -14.11 4.81 23.82
CA ALA A 198 -15.16 4.70 24.82
C ALA A 198 -16.24 5.78 24.64
N VAL A 199 -15.88 6.97 24.12
CA VAL A 199 -16.83 8.06 23.82
C VAL A 199 -17.62 7.80 22.54
N LEU A 200 -16.99 7.23 21.49
CA LEU A 200 -17.63 7.02 20.17
C LEU A 200 -18.34 5.67 20.01
N GLY A 201 -18.12 4.76 20.94
CA GLY A 201 -18.71 3.41 20.94
C GLY A 201 -17.85 2.35 20.25
N PRO A 202 -18.24 1.08 20.35
CA PRO A 202 -17.47 -0.04 19.82
C PRO A 202 -17.49 -0.06 18.30
N VAL A 203 -16.33 -0.32 17.69
CA VAL A 203 -16.17 -0.61 16.26
C VAL A 203 -15.92 -2.11 16.11
N ALA A 204 -16.84 -2.80 15.45
CA ALA A 204 -16.69 -4.24 15.21
C ALA A 204 -15.54 -4.49 14.22
N VAL A 205 -14.62 -5.39 14.59
CA VAL A 205 -13.61 -5.90 13.67
C VAL A 205 -14.27 -6.96 12.78
N CYS A 206 -14.19 -6.73 11.47
CA CYS A 206 -14.82 -7.62 10.51
C CYS A 206 -14.03 -8.93 10.39
N ARG A 207 -14.76 -10.06 10.35
CA ARG A 207 -14.18 -11.39 10.07
C ARG A 207 -14.70 -11.89 8.72
N ILE A 208 -13.80 -12.49 7.94
CA ILE A 208 -14.18 -13.14 6.67
C ILE A 208 -14.68 -14.56 7.00
N THR A 209 -15.86 -14.89 6.49
CA THR A 209 -16.34 -16.27 6.40
C THR A 209 -16.38 -16.72 4.95
N THR A 210 -16.20 -18.02 4.68
CA THR A 210 -16.22 -18.57 3.32
C THR A 210 -17.52 -18.25 2.58
N GLY A 211 -18.67 -18.30 3.28
CA GLY A 211 -19.95 -17.95 2.69
C GLY A 211 -20.10 -16.46 2.35
N ALA A 212 -19.54 -15.55 3.17
CA ALA A 212 -19.53 -14.13 2.88
C ALA A 212 -18.60 -13.83 1.70
N ALA A 213 -17.40 -14.42 1.67
CA ALA A 213 -16.46 -14.29 0.56
C ALA A 213 -17.11 -14.75 -0.76
N ALA A 214 -17.75 -15.91 -0.79
CA ALA A 214 -18.42 -16.44 -1.99
C ALA A 214 -19.54 -15.49 -2.48
N ARG A 215 -20.32 -14.89 -1.58
CA ARG A 215 -21.37 -13.92 -1.95
C ARG A 215 -20.78 -12.64 -2.54
N VAL A 216 -19.70 -12.12 -1.97
CA VAL A 216 -19.01 -10.93 -2.49
C VAL A 216 -18.41 -11.20 -3.86
N ILE A 217 -17.72 -12.35 -4.06
CA ILE A 217 -17.12 -12.74 -5.35
C ILE A 217 -18.18 -12.90 -6.45
N ARG A 218 -19.40 -13.30 -6.10
CA ARG A 218 -20.51 -13.42 -7.05
C ARG A 218 -21.25 -12.10 -7.30
N SER A 219 -20.88 -11.01 -6.64
CA SER A 219 -21.50 -9.70 -6.77
C SER A 219 -20.72 -8.78 -7.74
N LYS A 220 -21.27 -7.58 -7.99
CA LYS A 220 -20.58 -6.55 -8.78
C LYS A 220 -19.28 -6.06 -8.12
N ALA A 221 -19.14 -6.20 -6.79
CA ALA A 221 -17.93 -5.86 -6.04
C ALA A 221 -16.70 -6.70 -6.44
N PHE A 222 -16.88 -7.84 -7.11
CA PHE A 222 -15.79 -8.65 -7.64
C PHE A 222 -14.86 -7.85 -8.58
N PHE A 223 -15.42 -7.04 -9.46
CA PHE A 223 -14.63 -6.28 -10.43
C PHE A 223 -13.66 -5.29 -9.78
N PRO A 224 -14.06 -4.37 -8.88
CA PRO A 224 -13.11 -3.50 -8.20
C PRO A 224 -12.11 -4.27 -7.31
N ILE A 225 -12.48 -5.45 -6.78
CA ILE A 225 -11.55 -6.32 -6.05
C ILE A 225 -10.47 -6.88 -6.99
N VAL A 226 -10.81 -7.30 -8.21
CA VAL A 226 -9.81 -7.71 -9.20
C VAL A 226 -8.98 -6.53 -9.66
N MET A 227 -9.59 -5.38 -9.93
CA MET A 227 -8.89 -4.17 -10.38
C MET A 227 -7.84 -3.69 -9.38
N VAL A 228 -8.10 -3.79 -8.07
CA VAL A 228 -7.09 -3.41 -7.07
C VAL A 228 -5.93 -4.39 -7.03
N GLY A 229 -6.18 -5.68 -7.23
CA GLY A 229 -5.13 -6.70 -7.36
C GLY A 229 -4.21 -6.43 -8.56
N LEU A 230 -4.81 -6.15 -9.74
CA LEU A 230 -4.06 -5.75 -10.93
C LEU A 230 -3.28 -4.44 -10.71
N GLY A 231 -3.90 -3.44 -10.07
CA GLY A 231 -3.21 -2.20 -9.67
C GLY A 231 -2.05 -2.45 -8.72
N GLY A 232 -2.24 -3.35 -7.75
CA GLY A 232 -1.18 -3.82 -6.85
C GLY A 232 -0.03 -4.50 -7.59
N ALA A 233 -0.34 -5.33 -8.61
CA ALA A 233 0.67 -5.98 -9.44
C ALA A 233 1.49 -4.96 -10.26
N ILE A 234 0.83 -3.95 -10.85
CA ILE A 234 1.52 -2.86 -11.55
C ILE A 234 2.47 -2.12 -10.61
N PHE A 235 1.96 -1.69 -9.45
CA PHE A 235 2.75 -0.96 -8.46
C PHE A 235 3.89 -1.82 -7.88
N GLY A 236 3.58 -3.04 -7.43
CA GLY A 236 4.55 -3.95 -6.82
C GLY A 236 5.64 -4.36 -7.81
N GLY A 237 5.26 -4.74 -9.04
CA GLY A 237 6.22 -5.12 -10.08
C GLY A 237 7.12 -3.98 -10.51
N LEU A 238 6.55 -2.80 -10.75
CA LEU A 238 7.33 -1.66 -11.19
C LEU A 238 8.23 -1.10 -10.07
N SER A 239 7.69 -0.90 -8.86
CA SER A 239 8.44 -0.30 -7.74
C SER A 239 9.55 -1.20 -7.22
N SER A 240 9.35 -2.52 -7.19
CA SER A 240 10.35 -3.47 -6.66
C SER A 240 11.61 -3.56 -7.53
N PHE A 241 11.53 -3.23 -8.82
CA PHE A 241 12.62 -3.33 -9.76
C PHE A 241 13.03 -2.00 -10.40
N GLN A 242 12.61 -0.87 -9.80
CA GLN A 242 13.02 0.47 -10.28
C GLN A 242 14.52 0.71 -10.16
N THR A 243 15.20 0.11 -9.19
CA THR A 243 16.65 0.17 -9.07
C THR A 243 17.33 -0.50 -10.26
N SER A 244 16.85 -1.68 -10.67
CA SER A 244 17.37 -2.41 -11.85
C SER A 244 17.01 -1.67 -13.16
N TYR A 245 15.78 -1.15 -13.29
CA TYR A 245 15.36 -0.36 -14.45
C TYR A 245 16.21 0.91 -14.61
N ALA A 246 16.37 1.66 -13.54
CA ALA A 246 17.16 2.90 -13.55
C ALA A 246 18.64 2.64 -13.86
N ALA A 247 19.22 1.58 -13.31
CA ALA A 247 20.59 1.18 -13.60
C ALA A 247 20.80 0.86 -15.09
N LEU A 248 19.83 0.14 -15.71
CA LEU A 248 19.88 -0.19 -17.13
C LEU A 248 19.85 1.06 -18.03
N HIS A 249 19.15 2.10 -17.63
CA HIS A 249 19.00 3.36 -18.37
C HIS A 249 19.94 4.49 -17.87
N HIS A 250 20.89 4.20 -16.97
CA HIS A 250 21.79 5.19 -16.35
C HIS A 250 21.05 6.35 -15.67
N LEU A 251 19.89 6.07 -15.04
CA LEU A 251 19.06 7.03 -14.36
C LEU A 251 19.15 6.88 -12.83
N ASP A 252 18.74 7.94 -12.11
CA ASP A 252 18.62 7.88 -10.66
C ASP A 252 17.20 7.37 -10.27
N TYR A 253 17.15 6.17 -9.68
CA TYR A 253 15.90 5.54 -9.27
C TYR A 253 15.08 6.38 -8.27
N SER A 254 15.75 7.28 -7.52
CA SER A 254 15.07 8.14 -6.55
C SER A 254 14.05 9.08 -7.20
N LEU A 255 14.27 9.47 -8.47
CA LEU A 255 13.33 10.30 -9.24
C LEU A 255 11.98 9.64 -9.44
N PHE A 256 11.97 8.30 -9.65
CA PHE A 256 10.70 7.57 -9.73
C PHE A 256 9.91 7.69 -8.42
N PHE A 257 10.54 7.37 -7.30
CA PHE A 257 9.86 7.40 -6.00
C PHE A 257 9.44 8.80 -5.61
N LEU A 258 10.28 9.80 -5.87
CA LEU A 258 9.95 11.21 -5.62
C LEU A 258 8.72 11.63 -6.46
N GLY A 259 8.76 11.45 -7.77
CA GLY A 259 7.68 11.85 -8.68
C GLY A 259 6.38 11.12 -8.39
N PHE A 260 6.45 9.78 -8.28
CA PHE A 260 5.28 8.95 -8.01
C PHE A 260 4.63 9.28 -6.67
N MET A 261 5.41 9.35 -5.59
CA MET A 261 4.87 9.58 -4.24
C MET A 261 4.34 11.00 -4.08
N CYS A 262 5.07 12.02 -4.54
CA CYS A 262 4.59 13.39 -4.49
C CYS A 262 3.27 13.55 -5.25
N ALA A 263 3.17 12.98 -6.46
CA ALA A 263 1.94 13.02 -7.25
C ALA A 263 0.79 12.26 -6.56
N ALA A 264 1.03 11.05 -6.09
CA ALA A 264 0.00 10.24 -5.44
C ALA A 264 -0.52 10.87 -4.14
N ILE A 265 0.36 11.44 -3.32
CA ILE A 265 0.00 12.11 -2.06
C ILE A 265 -0.76 13.40 -2.36
N SER A 266 -0.23 14.28 -3.23
CA SER A 266 -0.87 15.54 -3.58
C SER A 266 -2.26 15.32 -4.15
N CYS A 267 -2.42 14.35 -5.05
CA CYS A 267 -3.72 14.01 -5.61
C CYS A 267 -4.71 13.50 -4.56
N ARG A 268 -4.29 12.66 -3.62
CA ARG A 268 -5.16 12.17 -2.55
C ARG A 268 -5.60 13.27 -1.59
N LEU A 269 -4.72 14.21 -1.27
CA LEU A 269 -5.03 15.29 -0.34
C LEU A 269 -5.86 16.41 -0.99
N LEU A 270 -5.58 16.76 -2.26
CA LEU A 270 -6.14 17.94 -2.92
C LEU A 270 -7.31 17.59 -3.86
N ILE A 271 -7.24 16.45 -4.56
CA ILE A 271 -8.14 16.14 -5.68
C ILE A 271 -9.16 15.04 -5.33
N ALA A 272 -8.86 14.13 -4.37
CA ALA A 272 -9.75 13.02 -4.07
C ALA A 272 -11.18 13.48 -3.70
N GLY A 273 -11.33 14.56 -2.95
CA GLY A 273 -12.64 15.13 -2.59
C GLY A 273 -13.46 15.60 -3.79
N PHE A 274 -12.82 16.04 -4.87
CA PHE A 274 -13.47 16.44 -6.11
C PHE A 274 -13.86 15.21 -6.96
N ILE A 275 -12.97 14.23 -7.07
CA ILE A 275 -13.19 13.02 -7.88
C ILE A 275 -14.31 12.15 -7.31
N VAL A 276 -14.42 12.04 -5.99
CA VAL A 276 -15.49 11.27 -5.33
C VAL A 276 -16.90 11.80 -5.68
N LYS A 277 -17.02 13.07 -6.03
CA LYS A 277 -18.29 13.67 -6.49
C LYS A 277 -18.62 13.41 -7.97
N ARG A 278 -17.67 12.86 -8.73
CA ARG A 278 -17.84 12.55 -10.16
C ARG A 278 -18.30 11.10 -10.35
N ASP A 279 -18.65 10.78 -11.58
CA ASP A 279 -18.98 9.39 -11.94
C ASP A 279 -17.78 8.47 -11.69
N ALA A 280 -17.95 7.52 -10.77
CA ALA A 280 -16.88 6.62 -10.34
C ALA A 280 -16.40 5.69 -11.47
N TYR A 281 -17.30 5.29 -12.39
CA TYR A 281 -16.94 4.42 -13.51
C TYR A 281 -16.13 5.18 -14.55
N LEU A 282 -16.55 6.42 -14.90
CA LEU A 282 -15.78 7.28 -15.80
C LEU A 282 -14.43 7.65 -15.19
N SER A 283 -14.41 8.04 -13.92
CA SER A 283 -13.17 8.35 -13.21
C SER A 283 -12.21 7.15 -13.19
N SER A 284 -12.72 5.95 -12.95
CA SER A 284 -11.92 4.72 -13.00
C SER A 284 -11.29 4.50 -14.38
N CYS A 285 -12.04 4.71 -15.48
CA CYS A 285 -11.52 4.60 -16.84
C CYS A 285 -10.40 5.62 -17.11
N VAL A 286 -10.63 6.90 -16.80
CA VAL A 286 -9.66 7.97 -17.05
C VAL A 286 -8.37 7.72 -16.27
N LEU A 287 -8.48 7.37 -14.99
CA LEU A 287 -7.31 7.14 -14.14
C LEU A 287 -6.53 5.89 -14.54
N THR A 288 -7.22 4.80 -14.92
CA THR A 288 -6.56 3.60 -15.44
C THR A 288 -5.89 3.88 -16.78
N SER A 289 -6.48 4.72 -17.65
CA SER A 289 -5.83 5.15 -18.91
C SER A 289 -4.54 5.95 -18.64
N LEU A 290 -4.50 6.81 -17.59
CA LEU A 290 -3.25 7.47 -17.19
C LEU A 290 -2.18 6.46 -16.75
N MET A 291 -2.56 5.39 -16.03
CA MET A 291 -1.61 4.33 -15.70
C MET A 291 -1.06 3.66 -16.96
N ILE A 292 -1.92 3.34 -17.95
CA ILE A 292 -1.49 2.74 -19.22
C ILE A 292 -0.52 3.67 -19.95
N VAL A 293 -0.84 4.98 -20.05
CA VAL A 293 0.04 5.98 -20.67
C VAL A 293 1.41 6.02 -19.98
N SER A 294 1.44 6.01 -18.65
CA SER A 294 2.69 5.96 -17.91
C SER A 294 3.52 4.70 -18.24
N ILE A 295 2.88 3.52 -18.27
CA ILE A 295 3.60 2.28 -18.59
C ILE A 295 4.09 2.30 -20.04
N LEU A 296 3.32 2.83 -21.00
CA LEU A 296 3.79 3.04 -22.37
C LEU A 296 5.02 3.96 -22.42
N MET A 297 5.06 5.00 -21.58
CA MET A 297 6.26 5.84 -21.47
C MET A 297 7.47 5.06 -20.96
N PHE A 298 7.32 4.22 -19.91
CA PHE A 298 8.40 3.35 -19.42
C PHE A 298 8.90 2.38 -20.48
N VAL A 299 8.03 1.90 -21.38
CA VAL A 299 8.39 0.98 -22.45
C VAL A 299 9.12 1.69 -23.60
N PHE A 300 8.67 2.90 -24.01
CA PHE A 300 9.03 3.49 -25.30
C PHE A 300 9.69 4.88 -25.25
N SER A 301 9.57 5.62 -24.13
CA SER A 301 9.84 7.07 -24.13
C SER A 301 10.78 7.54 -23.02
N VAL A 302 11.25 6.63 -22.15
CA VAL A 302 12.15 7.02 -21.05
C VAL A 302 13.60 7.00 -21.56
N GLU A 303 14.10 8.17 -21.97
CA GLU A 303 15.48 8.39 -22.44
C GLU A 303 16.23 9.43 -21.59
N SER A 304 15.54 10.11 -20.67
CA SER A 304 16.10 11.19 -19.88
C SER A 304 15.54 11.22 -18.45
N PRO A 305 16.23 11.85 -17.50
CA PRO A 305 15.70 12.06 -16.14
C PRO A 305 14.34 12.77 -16.13
N PHE A 306 14.08 13.68 -17.07
CA PHE A 306 12.80 14.38 -17.17
C PHE A 306 11.66 13.45 -17.61
N SER A 307 11.86 12.68 -18.70
CA SER A 307 10.83 11.72 -19.16
C SER A 307 10.56 10.63 -18.14
N TYR A 308 11.58 10.19 -17.40
CA TYR A 308 11.47 9.25 -16.30
C TYR A 308 10.61 9.81 -15.13
N LEU A 309 10.93 11.04 -14.69
CA LEU A 309 10.16 11.73 -13.65
C LEU A 309 8.71 11.97 -14.09
N LEU A 310 8.48 12.37 -15.35
CA LEU A 310 7.14 12.61 -15.89
C LEU A 310 6.31 11.31 -15.93
N ALA A 311 6.90 10.20 -16.38
CA ALA A 311 6.25 8.89 -16.35
C ALA A 311 5.85 8.49 -14.93
N ALA A 312 6.74 8.71 -13.95
CA ALA A 312 6.47 8.44 -12.54
C ALA A 312 5.34 9.32 -11.98
N ILE A 313 5.32 10.60 -12.32
CA ILE A 313 4.24 11.54 -11.92
C ILE A 313 2.88 11.09 -12.48
N ILE A 314 2.83 10.76 -13.78
CA ILE A 314 1.58 10.29 -14.42
C ILE A 314 1.10 9.01 -13.76
N LEU A 315 2.00 8.07 -13.45
CA LEU A 315 1.65 6.87 -12.70
C LEU A 315 1.11 7.21 -11.32
N GLY A 316 1.75 8.13 -10.60
CA GLY A 316 1.34 8.58 -9.27
C GLY A 316 -0.07 9.18 -9.25
N VAL A 317 -0.42 9.99 -10.25
CA VAL A 317 -1.78 10.54 -10.42
C VAL A 317 -2.78 9.39 -10.68
N GLY A 318 -2.51 8.58 -11.71
CA GLY A 318 -3.38 7.47 -12.11
C GLY A 318 -3.62 6.48 -10.97
N TYR A 319 -2.56 5.93 -10.41
CA TYR A 319 -2.60 4.93 -9.35
C TYR A 319 -3.18 5.50 -8.04
N GLY A 320 -2.70 6.69 -7.63
CA GLY A 320 -3.06 7.29 -6.34
C GLY A 320 -4.56 7.53 -6.20
N LEU A 321 -5.22 7.98 -7.25
CA LEU A 321 -6.65 8.26 -7.27
C LEU A 321 -7.50 7.03 -7.62
N THR A 322 -7.01 6.14 -8.51
CA THR A 322 -7.71 4.90 -8.87
C THR A 322 -8.03 4.07 -7.64
N TYR A 323 -7.05 3.89 -6.74
CA TYR A 323 -7.26 3.14 -5.51
C TYR A 323 -8.46 3.65 -4.69
N SER A 324 -8.60 4.97 -4.55
CA SER A 324 -9.69 5.59 -3.80
C SER A 324 -11.06 5.40 -4.48
N VAL A 325 -11.10 5.52 -5.81
CA VAL A 325 -12.33 5.36 -6.60
C VAL A 325 -12.82 3.91 -6.57
N ILE A 326 -11.94 2.95 -6.85
CA ILE A 326 -12.32 1.53 -6.88
C ILE A 326 -12.61 0.98 -5.48
N ASN A 327 -12.00 1.53 -4.42
CA ASN A 327 -12.37 1.21 -3.03
C ASN A 327 -13.82 1.62 -2.75
N GLY A 328 -14.22 2.83 -3.17
CA GLY A 328 -15.60 3.29 -3.10
C GLY A 328 -16.56 2.40 -3.88
N LEU A 329 -16.19 1.95 -5.09
CA LEU A 329 -16.99 1.00 -5.87
C LEU A 329 -17.11 -0.35 -5.17
N ALA A 330 -16.04 -0.89 -4.59
CA ALA A 330 -16.08 -2.15 -3.85
C ALA A 330 -17.00 -2.09 -2.63
N ALA A 331 -17.06 -0.93 -1.97
CA ALA A 331 -17.96 -0.69 -0.85
C ALA A 331 -19.43 -0.59 -1.29
N ASN A 332 -19.70 0.20 -2.34
CA ASN A 332 -21.05 0.51 -2.80
C ASN A 332 -21.73 -0.65 -3.55
N GLU A 333 -20.94 -1.54 -4.16
CA GLU A 333 -21.43 -2.70 -4.92
C GLU A 333 -21.43 -4.00 -4.09
N ALA A 334 -21.01 -3.91 -2.84
CA ALA A 334 -21.07 -5.03 -1.92
C ALA A 334 -22.53 -5.47 -1.67
N PRO A 335 -22.79 -6.78 -1.53
CA PRO A 335 -24.10 -7.26 -1.09
C PRO A 335 -24.49 -6.66 0.26
N ASN A 336 -25.80 -6.51 0.50
CA ASN A 336 -26.32 -5.93 1.73
C ASN A 336 -25.70 -6.58 2.99
N GLY A 337 -25.15 -5.76 3.87
CA GLY A 337 -24.52 -6.17 5.12
C GLY A 337 -23.10 -6.76 4.97
N LEU A 338 -22.51 -6.81 3.75
CA LEU A 338 -21.19 -7.38 3.49
C LEU A 338 -20.13 -6.35 3.05
N THR A 339 -20.40 -5.06 3.24
CA THR A 339 -19.44 -3.99 2.84
C THR A 339 -18.08 -4.17 3.50
N ALA A 340 -18.03 -4.50 4.79
CA ALA A 340 -16.79 -4.69 5.51
C ALA A 340 -15.98 -5.90 4.97
N GLN A 341 -16.66 -7.01 4.66
CA GLN A 341 -16.06 -8.19 4.06
C GLN A 341 -15.55 -7.91 2.64
N SER A 342 -16.31 -7.10 1.86
CA SER A 342 -15.88 -6.66 0.52
C SER A 342 -14.58 -5.85 0.59
N LEU A 343 -14.47 -4.90 1.51
CA LEU A 343 -13.28 -4.10 1.70
C LEU A 343 -12.09 -4.92 2.22
N LEU A 344 -12.34 -5.95 3.01
CA LEU A 344 -11.30 -6.85 3.47
C LEU A 344 -10.77 -7.73 2.32
N LEU A 345 -11.65 -8.26 1.47
CA LEU A 345 -11.26 -8.98 0.24
C LEU A 345 -10.55 -8.06 -0.76
N PHE A 346 -10.95 -6.80 -0.84
CA PHE A 346 -10.26 -5.77 -1.61
C PHE A 346 -8.81 -5.60 -1.14
N SER A 347 -8.58 -5.49 0.17
CA SER A 347 -7.23 -5.40 0.73
C SER A 347 -6.40 -6.67 0.50
N LEU A 348 -7.01 -7.86 0.63
CA LEU A 348 -6.32 -9.13 0.34
C LEU A 348 -5.92 -9.23 -1.13
N SER A 349 -6.81 -8.85 -2.06
CA SER A 349 -6.50 -8.82 -3.50
C SER A 349 -5.36 -7.84 -3.80
N TYR A 350 -5.34 -6.68 -3.15
CA TYR A 350 -4.22 -5.73 -3.24
C TYR A 350 -2.90 -6.38 -2.82
N PHE A 351 -2.87 -7.11 -1.71
CA PHE A 351 -1.66 -7.80 -1.24
C PHE A 351 -1.20 -8.92 -2.19
N VAL A 352 -2.14 -9.64 -2.82
CA VAL A 352 -1.78 -10.60 -3.88
C VAL A 352 -1.02 -9.91 -5.01
N GLY A 353 -1.50 -8.75 -5.45
CA GLY A 353 -0.81 -7.99 -6.49
C GLY A 353 0.55 -7.47 -6.03
N VAL A 354 0.57 -6.72 -4.93
CA VAL A 354 1.75 -5.96 -4.52
C VAL A 354 2.91 -6.82 -4.00
N PHE A 355 2.60 -7.94 -3.37
CA PHE A 355 3.61 -8.90 -2.89
C PHE A 355 3.77 -10.13 -3.78
N GLY A 356 2.68 -10.62 -4.38
CA GLY A 356 2.74 -11.85 -5.19
C GLY A 356 3.36 -11.63 -6.57
N PHE A 357 3.04 -10.52 -7.23
CA PHE A 357 3.55 -10.25 -8.57
C PHE A 357 5.08 -10.07 -8.66
N PRO A 358 5.81 -9.51 -7.67
CA PRO A 358 7.26 -9.42 -7.72
C PRO A 358 7.99 -10.77 -7.90
N LEU A 359 7.41 -11.89 -7.44
CA LEU A 359 7.95 -13.23 -7.70
C LEU A 359 8.00 -13.52 -9.22
N LEU A 360 6.89 -13.26 -9.90
CA LEU A 360 6.80 -13.45 -11.35
C LEU A 360 7.70 -12.45 -12.08
N ALA A 361 7.67 -11.19 -11.63
CA ALA A 361 8.44 -10.11 -12.21
C ALA A 361 9.96 -10.40 -12.16
N GLY A 362 10.48 -10.81 -11.00
CA GLY A 362 11.90 -11.16 -10.86
C GLY A 362 12.31 -12.34 -11.76
N LYS A 363 11.48 -13.40 -11.84
CA LYS A 363 11.73 -14.52 -12.76
C LYS A 363 11.69 -14.09 -14.23
N ILE A 364 10.77 -13.22 -14.62
CA ILE A 364 10.68 -12.68 -15.98
C ILE A 364 11.93 -11.88 -16.32
N ILE A 365 12.42 -11.02 -15.42
CA ILE A 365 13.63 -10.24 -15.65
C ILE A 365 14.83 -11.16 -15.87
N VAL A 366 15.04 -12.15 -15.02
CA VAL A 366 16.17 -13.07 -15.12
C VAL A 366 16.12 -13.93 -16.40
N ALA A 367 14.91 -14.38 -16.79
CA ALA A 367 14.77 -15.27 -17.94
C ALA A 367 14.70 -14.51 -19.29
N TYR A 368 14.10 -13.32 -19.32
CA TYR A 368 13.72 -12.65 -20.58
C TYR A 368 14.11 -11.16 -20.60
N GLY A 369 14.70 -10.64 -19.53
CA GLY A 369 15.13 -9.25 -19.41
C GLY A 369 14.04 -8.26 -18.99
N MET A 370 14.47 -7.04 -18.67
CA MET A 370 13.61 -5.93 -18.22
C MET A 370 12.51 -5.55 -19.22
N PRO A 371 12.73 -5.51 -20.55
CA PRO A 371 11.67 -5.20 -21.50
C PRO A 371 10.48 -6.16 -21.40
N SER A 372 10.71 -7.45 -21.17
CA SER A 372 9.65 -8.47 -21.02
C SER A 372 8.81 -8.25 -19.78
N LEU A 373 9.41 -7.79 -18.69
CA LEU A 373 8.66 -7.35 -17.50
C LEU A 373 7.76 -6.16 -17.83
N LEU A 374 8.29 -5.14 -18.51
CA LEU A 374 7.51 -3.95 -18.87
C LEU A 374 6.32 -4.29 -19.78
N TYR A 375 6.49 -5.18 -20.79
CA TYR A 375 5.39 -5.67 -21.61
C TYR A 375 4.37 -6.47 -20.79
N THR A 376 4.80 -7.25 -19.81
CA THR A 376 3.90 -7.95 -18.88
C THR A 376 3.10 -6.97 -18.05
N ILE A 377 3.73 -5.94 -17.49
CA ILE A 377 3.04 -4.88 -16.73
C ILE A 377 2.08 -4.10 -17.63
N LEU A 378 2.45 -3.83 -18.88
CA LEU A 378 1.57 -3.20 -19.86
C LEU A 378 0.34 -4.06 -20.11
N SER A 379 0.50 -5.37 -20.30
CA SER A 379 -0.61 -6.32 -20.49
C SER A 379 -1.55 -6.34 -19.28
N VAL A 380 -1.01 -6.34 -18.06
CA VAL A 380 -1.80 -6.23 -16.83
C VAL A 380 -2.55 -4.90 -16.76
N SER A 381 -1.91 -3.80 -17.18
CA SER A 381 -2.52 -2.46 -17.20
C SER A 381 -3.64 -2.37 -18.22
N LEU A 382 -3.45 -2.95 -19.42
CA LEU A 382 -4.47 -3.03 -20.46
C LEU A 382 -5.67 -3.87 -19.99
N LEU A 383 -5.42 -5.02 -19.36
CA LEU A 383 -6.49 -5.85 -18.77
C LEU A 383 -7.30 -5.04 -17.74
N ASN A 384 -6.62 -4.30 -16.87
CA ASN A 384 -7.29 -3.43 -15.89
C ASN A 384 -8.13 -2.35 -16.58
N GLY A 385 -7.62 -1.73 -17.66
CA GLY A 385 -8.34 -0.77 -18.50
C GLY A 385 -9.55 -1.37 -19.20
N CYS A 386 -9.44 -2.59 -19.73
CA CYS A 386 -10.55 -3.31 -20.35
C CYS A 386 -11.68 -3.58 -19.35
N ILE A 387 -11.34 -3.98 -18.11
CA ILE A 387 -12.33 -4.16 -17.04
C ILE A 387 -13.04 -2.83 -16.74
N ALA A 388 -12.30 -1.73 -16.60
CA ALA A 388 -12.87 -0.41 -16.33
C ALA A 388 -13.82 0.05 -17.46
N LEU A 389 -13.40 -0.09 -18.71
CA LEU A 389 -14.20 0.27 -19.90
C LEU A 389 -15.45 -0.62 -20.04
N GLY A 390 -15.32 -1.93 -19.86
CA GLY A 390 -16.43 -2.86 -19.94
C GLY A 390 -17.51 -2.53 -18.89
N ARG A 391 -17.10 -2.16 -17.68
CA ARG A 391 -18.01 -1.74 -16.61
C ARG A 391 -18.70 -0.41 -16.91
N LEU A 392 -18.00 0.55 -17.48
CA LEU A 392 -18.58 1.83 -17.91
C LEU A 392 -19.61 1.61 -19.03
N ALA A 393 -19.28 0.78 -20.03
CA ALA A 393 -20.17 0.44 -21.13
C ALA A 393 -21.43 -0.30 -20.63
N TRP A 394 -21.27 -1.31 -19.77
CA TRP A 394 -22.40 -2.05 -19.20
C TRP A 394 -23.36 -1.14 -18.43
N ARG A 395 -22.83 -0.21 -17.63
CA ARG A 395 -23.66 0.76 -16.90
C ARG A 395 -24.47 1.64 -17.85
N LYS A 396 -23.86 2.14 -18.94
CA LYS A 396 -24.57 2.97 -19.92
C LYS A 396 -25.73 2.22 -20.58
N VAL A 397 -25.52 0.95 -20.94
CA VAL A 397 -26.57 0.10 -21.50
C VAL A 397 -27.70 -0.16 -20.48
N ALA A 398 -27.36 -0.42 -19.21
CA ALA A 398 -28.34 -0.65 -18.17
C ALA A 398 -29.21 0.60 -17.88
N VAL A 399 -28.60 1.81 -17.91
CA VAL A 399 -29.34 3.07 -17.77
C VAL A 399 -30.24 3.35 -18.97
N ALA A 400 -29.76 3.10 -20.21
CA ALA A 400 -30.53 3.28 -21.43
C ALA A 400 -31.69 2.28 -21.56
N ALA A 401 -31.62 1.11 -20.92
CA ALA A 401 -32.70 0.13 -20.91
C ALA A 401 -33.83 0.44 -19.90
N ILE A 402 -33.60 1.39 -18.98
CA ILE A 402 -34.58 1.82 -17.94
C ILE A 402 -35.24 3.16 -18.32
N ALA A 403 -34.58 3.93 -19.21
CA ALA A 403 -35.10 5.20 -19.76
C ALA A 403 -36.01 4.96 -20.96
#